data_fa522354b3a16a4f3f1f44cfbbb338fb
#
_entry.id   fa522354b3a16a4f3f1f44cfbbb338fb
#
_cell.length_a   1.000
_cell.length_b   1.000
_cell.length_c   1.000
_cell.angle_alpha   90.00
_cell.angle_beta   90.00
_cell.angle_gamma   90.00
#
_symmetry.space_group_name_H-M   'P 1'
#
loop_
_entity.id
_entity.type
_entity.pdbx_description
1 polymer ?
#
loop_
_entity_poly.entity_id
_entity_poly.type
_entity_poly.pdbx_seq_one_letter_code
_entity_poly.pdbx_strand_id
1 'polypeptide(L)'
;RNAKIPRCRSHHEFSDTPCPGYDWMAQAVSDLSAADAPSLALWNQLSAGYNACEVVCATVVCIGIQGRNPKLLRTGVYLFAVMEWISAIGYRMFPLSSSGYAGAFQDVMHMAVTAAVVLLSIVSLAILIAAGVKDRRCRSYGVCAAAALGMMLVGAVGTKLVPAQYFGIVERFSVFAATGFNAAPFSQAILRHWSAAYEAFYLKSGQ
;
A
#
# COMPACT_ATOMS: atom_id res chain seq x y z
N ARG A 1 17.06 -15.19 24.23
CA ARG A 1 17.69 -16.31 23.48
C ARG A 1 17.69 -15.87 22.01
N ASN A 2 18.86 -15.36 21.54
CA ASN A 2 19.05 -14.91 20.17
C ASN A 2 19.08 -16.14 19.25
N ALA A 3 18.00 -16.39 18.53
CA ALA A 3 18.05 -17.28 17.39
C ALA A 3 18.81 -16.54 16.27
N LYS A 4 20.06 -16.90 16.06
CA LYS A 4 20.84 -16.50 14.88
C LYS A 4 20.14 -17.11 13.67
N ILE A 5 19.55 -16.27 12.84
CA ILE A 5 19.10 -16.63 11.51
C ILE A 5 20.35 -17.06 10.73
N PRO A 6 20.36 -18.22 10.07
CA PRO A 6 21.54 -18.69 9.36
C PRO A 6 21.85 -17.73 8.21
N ARG A 7 23.09 -17.19 8.20
CA ARG A 7 23.66 -16.50 7.04
C ARG A 7 23.54 -17.41 5.83
N CYS A 8 23.00 -16.89 4.74
CA CYS A 8 23.02 -17.57 3.44
C CYS A 8 24.42 -18.07 3.13
N ARG A 9 24.59 -19.39 3.22
CA ARG A 9 25.78 -20.09 2.73
C ARG A 9 25.61 -20.16 1.22
N SER A 10 26.57 -19.62 0.49
CA SER A 10 26.69 -19.73 -0.95
C SER A 10 26.73 -21.19 -1.40
N HIS A 11 25.59 -21.78 -1.69
CA HIS A 11 25.50 -22.97 -2.50
C HIS A 11 24.88 -22.54 -3.84
N HIS A 12 25.68 -22.65 -4.89
CA HIS A 12 25.21 -22.60 -6.29
C HIS A 12 24.26 -23.80 -6.50
N GLU A 13 23.00 -23.60 -6.13
CA GLU A 13 21.90 -24.38 -6.68
C GLU A 13 21.12 -23.42 -7.59
N PHE A 14 21.10 -23.78 -8.84
CA PHE A 14 20.35 -23.10 -9.90
C PHE A 14 18.86 -23.20 -9.54
N SER A 15 18.35 -22.23 -8.79
CA SER A 15 16.93 -22.11 -8.49
C SER A 15 16.31 -21.26 -9.57
N ASP A 16 15.35 -21.78 -10.31
CA ASP A 16 14.58 -21.10 -11.36
C ASP A 16 13.63 -20.01 -10.79
N THR A 17 13.81 -19.62 -9.53
CA THR A 17 13.06 -18.55 -8.89
C THR A 17 13.72 -17.19 -9.14
N PRO A 18 12.95 -16.14 -9.51
CA PRO A 18 13.50 -14.80 -9.74
C PRO A 18 14.12 -14.15 -8.50
N CYS A 19 13.94 -14.76 -7.31
CA CYS A 19 14.47 -14.29 -6.04
C CYS A 19 15.06 -15.46 -5.25
N PRO A 20 16.31 -15.92 -5.57
CA PRO A 20 16.93 -17.05 -4.88
C PRO A 20 17.07 -16.79 -3.38
N GLY A 21 16.62 -17.74 -2.56
CA GLY A 21 16.72 -17.65 -1.11
C GLY A 21 15.65 -16.82 -0.40
N TYR A 22 14.68 -16.26 -1.13
CA TYR A 22 13.54 -15.57 -0.52
C TYR A 22 12.38 -16.55 -0.26
N ASP A 23 12.02 -16.67 1.02
CA ASP A 23 10.85 -17.45 1.46
C ASP A 23 9.65 -16.49 1.64
N TRP A 24 8.77 -16.44 0.64
CA TRP A 24 7.61 -15.57 0.64
C TRP A 24 6.61 -15.87 1.76
N MET A 25 6.65 -17.07 2.34
CA MET A 25 5.77 -17.44 3.45
C MET A 25 6.28 -16.87 4.78
N ALA A 26 7.60 -16.86 4.98
CA ALA A 26 8.23 -16.50 6.24
C ALA A 26 8.80 -15.08 6.27
N GLN A 27 9.13 -14.49 5.10
CA GLN A 27 9.81 -13.21 5.03
C GLN A 27 8.87 -12.06 4.64
N ALA A 28 9.19 -10.86 5.13
CA ALA A 28 8.47 -9.65 4.80
C ALA A 28 8.66 -9.24 3.33
N VAL A 29 7.71 -8.49 2.79
CA VAL A 29 7.84 -7.89 1.45
C VAL A 29 9.01 -6.90 1.42
N SER A 30 9.23 -6.17 2.51
CA SER A 30 10.35 -5.22 2.65
C SER A 30 11.74 -5.86 2.55
N ASP A 31 11.87 -7.16 2.86
CA ASP A 31 13.14 -7.87 2.71
C ASP A 31 13.60 -7.97 1.23
N LEU A 32 12.65 -7.90 0.28
CA LEU A 32 12.96 -7.84 -1.16
C LEU A 32 13.68 -6.57 -1.58
N SER A 33 13.53 -5.49 -0.82
CA SER A 33 14.13 -4.18 -1.04
C SER A 33 15.32 -3.87 -0.14
N ALA A 34 15.74 -4.82 0.70
CA ALA A 34 16.91 -4.66 1.55
C ALA A 34 18.19 -4.48 0.71
N ALA A 35 19.16 -3.72 1.24
CA ALA A 35 20.38 -3.38 0.49
C ALA A 35 21.23 -4.61 0.14
N ASP A 36 21.12 -5.68 0.91
CA ASP A 36 21.80 -6.96 0.69
C ASP A 36 20.94 -8.00 -0.07
N ALA A 37 19.71 -7.64 -0.46
CA ALA A 37 18.80 -8.57 -1.12
C ALA A 37 19.23 -8.87 -2.57
N PRO A 38 19.29 -10.13 -3.00
CA PRO A 38 19.53 -10.48 -4.41
C PRO A 38 18.48 -9.91 -5.37
N SER A 39 17.27 -9.67 -4.88
CA SER A 39 16.13 -9.11 -5.61
C SER A 39 16.14 -7.60 -5.77
N LEU A 40 17.07 -6.87 -5.12
CA LEU A 40 17.05 -5.40 -5.04
C LEU A 40 16.97 -4.72 -6.41
N ALA A 41 17.73 -5.19 -7.41
CA ALA A 41 17.72 -4.60 -8.75
C ALA A 41 16.35 -4.75 -9.44
N LEU A 42 15.78 -5.96 -9.39
CA LEU A 42 14.45 -6.25 -9.94
C LEU A 42 13.36 -5.49 -9.18
N TRP A 43 13.45 -5.49 -7.85
CA TRP A 43 12.53 -4.74 -7.00
C TRP A 43 12.50 -3.25 -7.35
N ASN A 44 13.69 -2.64 -7.49
CA ASN A 44 13.79 -1.21 -7.82
C ASN A 44 13.19 -0.87 -9.19
N GLN A 45 13.31 -1.75 -10.18
CA GLN A 45 12.69 -1.57 -11.49
C GLN A 45 11.16 -1.67 -11.44
N LEU A 46 10.62 -2.70 -10.81
CA LEU A 46 9.18 -2.94 -10.72
C LEU A 46 8.50 -1.90 -9.82
N SER A 47 9.08 -1.62 -8.65
CA SER A 47 8.50 -0.67 -7.70
C SER A 47 8.56 0.77 -8.18
N ALA A 48 9.52 1.16 -9.04
CA ALA A 48 9.59 2.51 -9.56
C ALA A 48 8.35 2.87 -10.40
N GLY A 49 7.95 1.97 -11.31
CA GLY A 49 6.73 2.14 -12.12
C GLY A 49 5.47 2.11 -11.27
N TYR A 50 5.39 1.15 -10.34
CA TYR A 50 4.28 1.03 -9.41
C TYR A 50 4.10 2.30 -8.56
N ASN A 51 5.13 2.77 -7.86
CA ASN A 51 5.09 3.95 -7.00
C ASN A 51 4.72 5.23 -7.79
N ALA A 52 5.21 5.38 -9.03
CA ALA A 52 4.85 6.50 -9.87
C ALA A 52 3.34 6.48 -10.19
N CYS A 53 2.81 5.32 -10.58
CA CYS A 53 1.37 5.17 -10.86
C CYS A 53 0.53 5.44 -9.60
N GLU A 54 0.93 4.92 -8.45
CA GLU A 54 0.23 5.05 -7.18
C GLU A 54 0.10 6.52 -6.75
N VAL A 55 1.20 7.26 -6.78
CA VAL A 55 1.24 8.69 -6.45
C VAL A 55 0.44 9.52 -7.45
N VAL A 56 0.55 9.24 -8.75
CA VAL A 56 -0.23 9.92 -9.79
C VAL A 56 -1.71 9.65 -9.59
N CYS A 57 -2.12 8.40 -9.37
CA CYS A 57 -3.52 8.03 -9.12
C CYS A 57 -4.08 8.76 -7.90
N ALA A 58 -3.37 8.74 -6.76
CA ALA A 58 -3.78 9.42 -5.54
C ALA A 58 -3.94 10.94 -5.76
N THR A 59 -2.99 11.55 -6.49
CA THR A 59 -3.03 12.99 -6.80
C THR A 59 -4.18 13.34 -7.73
N VAL A 60 -4.43 12.57 -8.78
CA VAL A 60 -5.56 12.76 -9.72
C VAL A 60 -6.90 12.65 -8.99
N VAL A 61 -7.04 11.68 -8.09
CA VAL A 61 -8.25 11.55 -7.24
C VAL A 61 -8.44 12.79 -6.37
N CYS A 62 -7.37 13.33 -5.76
CA CYS A 62 -7.43 14.57 -4.98
C CYS A 62 -7.94 15.76 -5.80
N ILE A 63 -7.49 15.89 -7.05
CA ILE A 63 -7.97 16.94 -7.97
C ILE A 63 -9.43 16.72 -8.32
N GLY A 64 -9.82 15.49 -8.66
CA GLY A 64 -11.18 15.16 -9.12
C GLY A 64 -12.26 15.29 -8.05
N ILE A 65 -11.91 15.23 -6.76
CA ILE A 65 -12.89 15.37 -5.67
C ILE A 65 -13.06 16.80 -5.17
N GLN A 66 -12.35 17.78 -5.74
CA GLN A 66 -12.47 19.18 -5.31
C GLN A 66 -13.86 19.75 -5.58
N GLY A 67 -14.32 20.58 -4.68
CA GLY A 67 -15.50 21.45 -4.87
C GLY A 67 -16.88 20.79 -4.67
N ARG A 68 -17.11 19.57 -5.11
CA ARG A 68 -18.45 18.94 -5.16
C ARG A 68 -18.70 17.88 -4.09
N ASN A 69 -17.67 17.42 -3.41
CA ASN A 69 -17.75 16.30 -2.47
C ASN A 69 -17.77 16.77 -1.00
N PRO A 70 -18.39 15.99 -0.09
CA PRO A 70 -18.41 16.29 1.35
C PRO A 70 -17.00 16.52 1.89
N LYS A 71 -16.85 17.47 2.81
CA LYS A 71 -15.56 17.80 3.44
C LYS A 71 -14.89 16.55 4.03
N LEU A 72 -15.66 15.69 4.67
CA LEU A 72 -15.16 14.48 5.31
C LEU A 72 -14.51 13.50 4.30
N LEU A 73 -15.15 13.28 3.14
CA LEU A 73 -14.57 12.47 2.06
C LEU A 73 -13.26 13.07 1.58
N ARG A 74 -13.25 14.39 1.32
CA ARG A 74 -12.03 15.08 0.85
C ARG A 74 -10.89 14.95 1.84
N THR A 75 -11.16 15.17 3.14
CA THR A 75 -10.14 15.02 4.19
C THR A 75 -9.56 13.61 4.22
N GLY A 76 -10.40 12.56 4.17
CA GLY A 76 -9.93 11.19 4.14
C GLY A 76 -9.05 10.89 2.92
N VAL A 77 -9.49 11.32 1.73
CA VAL A 77 -8.70 11.11 0.49
C VAL A 77 -7.39 11.90 0.51
N TYR A 78 -7.38 13.13 1.02
CA TYR A 78 -6.15 13.92 1.10
C TYR A 78 -5.13 13.30 2.08
N LEU A 79 -5.59 12.81 3.23
CA LEU A 79 -4.71 12.11 4.17
C LEU A 79 -4.17 10.81 3.57
N PHE A 80 -5.00 10.08 2.83
CA PHE A 80 -4.56 8.89 2.11
C PHE A 80 -3.49 9.23 1.06
N ALA A 81 -3.70 10.29 0.28
CA ALA A 81 -2.71 10.73 -0.71
C ALA A 81 -1.39 11.18 -0.06
N VAL A 82 -1.45 11.88 1.08
CA VAL A 82 -0.23 12.23 1.86
C VAL A 82 0.50 10.97 2.31
N MET A 83 -0.23 9.95 2.77
CA MET A 83 0.34 8.66 3.15
C MET A 83 1.06 8.00 1.96
N GLU A 84 0.44 7.99 0.77
CA GLU A 84 1.06 7.43 -0.45
C GLU A 84 2.34 8.17 -0.83
N TRP A 85 2.37 9.50 -0.74
CA TRP A 85 3.58 10.28 -0.98
C TRP A 85 4.67 9.97 0.04
N ILE A 86 4.34 9.85 1.32
CA ILE A 86 5.30 9.47 2.37
C ILE A 86 5.83 8.06 2.12
N SER A 87 4.97 7.12 1.73
CA SER A 87 5.35 5.75 1.38
C SER A 87 6.33 5.74 0.20
N ALA A 88 5.96 6.35 -0.92
CA ALA A 88 6.74 6.34 -2.15
C ALA A 88 8.13 6.98 -2.00
N ILE A 89 8.23 8.05 -1.23
CA ILE A 89 9.50 8.76 -0.99
C ILE A 89 10.27 8.10 0.15
N GLY A 90 9.59 7.84 1.28
CA GLY A 90 10.23 7.42 2.53
C GLY A 90 10.92 6.07 2.42
N TYR A 91 10.28 5.07 1.84
CA TYR A 91 10.92 3.76 1.65
C TYR A 91 12.08 3.78 0.67
N ARG A 92 12.07 4.68 -0.30
CA ARG A 92 13.21 4.86 -1.21
C ARG A 92 14.38 5.58 -0.56
N MET A 93 14.11 6.53 0.34
CA MET A 93 15.15 7.25 1.09
C MET A 93 15.77 6.38 2.17
N PHE A 94 14.98 5.50 2.77
CA PHE A 94 15.37 4.67 3.90
C PHE A 94 15.05 3.18 3.65
N PRO A 95 15.71 2.53 2.67
CA PRO A 95 15.59 1.08 2.51
C PRO A 95 16.20 0.37 3.72
N LEU A 96 15.78 -0.87 4.00
CA LEU A 96 16.42 -1.67 5.03
C LEU A 96 17.90 -1.90 4.70
N SER A 97 18.77 -1.83 5.71
CA SER A 97 20.21 -2.08 5.55
C SER A 97 20.52 -3.54 5.29
N SER A 98 19.71 -4.44 5.85
CA SER A 98 19.77 -5.89 5.61
C SER A 98 18.42 -6.54 5.85
N SER A 99 18.20 -7.70 5.23
CA SER A 99 17.01 -8.52 5.49
C SER A 99 16.92 -8.88 6.98
N GLY A 100 15.74 -8.68 7.55
CA GLY A 100 15.45 -9.01 8.95
C GLY A 100 15.84 -7.94 9.98
N TYR A 101 16.04 -6.68 9.61
CA TYR A 101 16.30 -5.55 10.50
C TYR A 101 17.61 -5.67 11.33
N ALA A 102 18.65 -4.97 10.92
CA ALA A 102 19.95 -4.99 11.61
C ALA A 102 20.08 -3.97 12.75
N GLY A 103 19.16 -3.00 12.86
CA GLY A 103 19.20 -1.95 13.89
C GLY A 103 20.09 -0.76 13.54
N ALA A 104 20.48 -0.60 12.30
CA ALA A 104 21.18 0.58 11.82
C ALA A 104 20.24 1.82 11.84
N PHE A 105 20.82 3.03 11.81
CA PHE A 105 20.03 4.28 11.73
C PHE A 105 19.02 4.25 10.60
N GLN A 106 19.41 3.71 9.45
CA GLN A 106 18.55 3.59 8.29
C GLN A 106 17.35 2.67 8.54
N ASP A 107 17.54 1.58 9.28
CA ASP A 107 16.47 0.67 9.66
C ASP A 107 15.49 1.33 10.63
N VAL A 108 15.99 2.14 11.58
CA VAL A 108 15.15 2.93 12.48
C VAL A 108 14.30 3.93 11.70
N MET A 109 14.87 4.60 10.69
CA MET A 109 14.14 5.52 9.82
C MET A 109 13.12 4.79 8.95
N HIS A 110 13.45 3.60 8.43
CA HIS A 110 12.49 2.74 7.73
C HIS A 110 11.27 2.41 8.59
N MET A 111 11.51 2.02 9.83
CA MET A 111 10.44 1.74 10.80
C MET A 111 9.62 2.99 11.16
N ALA A 112 10.25 4.16 11.25
CA ALA A 112 9.55 5.42 11.46
C ALA A 112 8.63 5.77 10.28
N VAL A 113 9.10 5.59 9.05
CA VAL A 113 8.28 5.73 7.83
C VAL A 113 7.12 4.74 7.87
N THR A 114 7.37 3.48 8.20
CA THR A 114 6.33 2.44 8.30
C THR A 114 5.27 2.82 9.35
N ALA A 115 5.69 3.31 10.51
CA ALA A 115 4.76 3.75 11.55
C ALA A 115 3.89 4.93 11.08
N ALA A 116 4.49 5.91 10.38
CA ALA A 116 3.76 7.05 9.83
C ALA A 116 2.75 6.60 8.76
N VAL A 117 3.15 5.71 7.84
CA VAL A 117 2.29 5.16 6.79
C VAL A 117 1.11 4.39 7.41
N VAL A 118 1.36 3.51 8.39
CA VAL A 118 0.31 2.74 9.06
C VAL A 118 -0.67 3.66 9.81
N LEU A 119 -0.16 4.65 10.56
CA LEU A 119 -1.00 5.58 11.30
C LEU A 119 -1.89 6.41 10.35
N LEU A 120 -1.31 6.99 9.30
CA LEU A 120 -2.06 7.78 8.32
C LEU A 120 -3.08 6.91 7.57
N SER A 121 -2.75 5.66 7.25
CA SER A 121 -3.69 4.72 6.65
C SER A 121 -4.90 4.48 7.55
N ILE A 122 -4.67 4.16 8.82
CA ILE A 122 -5.76 3.92 9.77
C ILE A 122 -6.65 5.16 9.91
N VAL A 123 -6.06 6.34 10.09
CA VAL A 123 -6.80 7.59 10.26
C VAL A 123 -7.59 7.93 9.00
N SER A 124 -6.97 7.85 7.83
CA SER A 124 -7.63 8.16 6.56
C SER A 124 -8.79 7.20 6.27
N LEU A 125 -8.58 5.89 6.46
CA LEU A 125 -9.60 4.86 6.25
C LEU A 125 -10.77 5.03 7.24
N ALA A 126 -10.50 5.33 8.51
CA ALA A 126 -11.54 5.61 9.49
C ALA A 126 -12.41 6.83 9.12
N ILE A 127 -11.77 7.90 8.62
CA ILE A 127 -12.48 9.10 8.13
C ILE A 127 -13.34 8.75 6.91
N LEU A 128 -12.83 7.94 5.98
CA LEU A 128 -13.57 7.51 4.79
C LEU A 128 -14.76 6.60 5.12
N ILE A 129 -14.61 5.72 6.12
CA ILE A 129 -15.73 4.93 6.67
C ILE A 129 -16.80 5.87 7.24
N ALA A 130 -16.40 6.86 8.05
CA ALA A 130 -17.33 7.83 8.62
C ALA A 130 -18.03 8.67 7.53
N ALA A 131 -17.33 9.02 6.44
CA ALA A 131 -17.92 9.69 5.29
C ALA A 131 -18.98 8.80 4.61
N GLY A 132 -18.69 7.52 4.41
CA GLY A 132 -19.61 6.56 3.81
C GLY A 132 -20.86 6.27 4.66
N VAL A 133 -20.73 6.34 5.99
CA VAL A 133 -21.86 6.21 6.92
C VAL A 133 -22.76 7.46 6.89
N LYS A 134 -22.15 8.65 6.84
CA LYS A 134 -22.90 9.94 6.87
C LYS A 134 -23.57 10.28 5.56
N ASP A 135 -23.00 9.91 4.42
CA ASP A 135 -23.52 10.26 3.09
C ASP A 135 -23.56 9.01 2.20
N ARG A 136 -24.78 8.66 1.74
CA ARG A 136 -25.00 7.53 0.84
C ARG A 136 -24.22 7.62 -0.47
N ARG A 137 -23.91 8.85 -0.93
CA ARG A 137 -23.09 9.09 -2.14
C ARG A 137 -21.62 8.61 -1.96
N CYS A 138 -21.16 8.56 -0.70
CA CYS A 138 -19.81 8.13 -0.34
C CYS A 138 -19.75 6.67 0.13
N ARG A 139 -20.88 5.94 0.10
CA ARG A 139 -21.00 4.60 0.69
C ARG A 139 -20.00 3.61 0.10
N SER A 140 -19.76 3.65 -1.20
CA SER A 140 -18.79 2.76 -1.86
C SER A 140 -17.36 2.98 -1.34
N TYR A 141 -16.95 4.24 -1.14
CA TYR A 141 -15.68 4.57 -0.53
C TYR A 141 -15.57 4.05 0.91
N GLY A 142 -16.64 4.22 1.68
CA GLY A 142 -16.72 3.72 3.06
C GLY A 142 -16.60 2.19 3.15
N VAL A 143 -17.27 1.46 2.26
CA VAL A 143 -17.21 0.00 2.22
C VAL A 143 -15.81 -0.48 1.81
N CYS A 144 -15.22 0.10 0.77
CA CYS A 144 -13.84 -0.23 0.38
C CYS A 144 -12.83 0.08 1.50
N ALA A 145 -13.00 1.23 2.17
CA ALA A 145 -12.16 1.61 3.30
C ALA A 145 -12.31 0.66 4.49
N ALA A 146 -13.53 0.18 4.77
CA ALA A 146 -13.77 -0.80 5.83
C ALA A 146 -13.13 -2.16 5.50
N ALA A 147 -13.22 -2.60 4.25
CA ALA A 147 -12.55 -3.83 3.80
C ALA A 147 -11.03 -3.71 3.92
N ALA A 148 -10.45 -2.60 3.45
CA ALA A 148 -9.01 -2.35 3.55
C ALA A 148 -8.54 -2.29 5.00
N LEU A 149 -9.25 -1.55 5.87
CA LEU A 149 -8.91 -1.49 7.30
C LEU A 149 -9.02 -2.86 7.97
N GLY A 150 -10.04 -3.65 7.63
CA GLY A 150 -10.19 -5.02 8.13
C GLY A 150 -9.00 -5.90 7.71
N MET A 151 -8.58 -5.85 6.44
CA MET A 151 -7.40 -6.57 5.96
C MET A 151 -6.11 -6.11 6.66
N MET A 152 -5.92 -4.80 6.89
CA MET A 152 -4.77 -4.27 7.63
C MET A 152 -4.73 -4.81 9.06
N LEU A 153 -5.89 -4.85 9.75
CA LEU A 153 -5.98 -5.38 11.12
C LEU A 153 -5.69 -6.88 11.15
N VAL A 154 -6.21 -7.64 10.19
CA VAL A 154 -5.90 -9.09 10.05
C VAL A 154 -4.39 -9.28 9.86
N GLY A 155 -3.76 -8.49 9.00
CA GLY A 155 -2.31 -8.52 8.81
C GLY A 155 -1.54 -8.17 10.08
N ALA A 156 -1.85 -7.03 10.70
CA ALA A 156 -1.14 -6.53 11.88
C ALA A 156 -1.28 -7.46 13.11
N VAL A 157 -2.48 -7.97 13.38
CA VAL A 157 -2.73 -8.91 14.47
C VAL A 157 -2.17 -10.29 14.14
N GLY A 158 -2.39 -10.74 12.92
CA GLY A 158 -1.94 -12.05 12.45
C GLY A 158 -0.43 -12.22 12.55
N THR A 159 0.37 -11.21 12.21
CA THR A 159 1.83 -11.26 12.35
C THR A 159 2.33 -11.51 13.79
N LYS A 160 1.48 -11.28 14.79
CA LYS A 160 1.77 -11.56 16.21
C LYS A 160 1.29 -12.93 16.68
N LEU A 161 0.32 -13.50 15.98
CA LEU A 161 -0.35 -14.75 16.38
C LEU A 161 0.16 -15.98 15.63
N VAL A 162 0.61 -15.81 14.37
CA VAL A 162 1.06 -16.94 13.56
C VAL A 162 2.52 -17.32 13.87
N PRO A 163 2.90 -18.60 13.69
CA PRO A 163 4.29 -19.01 13.71
C PRO A 163 5.11 -18.23 12.67
N ALA A 164 6.41 -18.00 12.99
CA ALA A 164 7.30 -17.20 12.15
C ALA A 164 7.35 -17.64 10.67
N GLN A 165 7.18 -18.92 10.42
CA GLN A 165 7.15 -19.52 9.07
C GLN A 165 5.96 -19.04 8.20
N TYR A 166 4.93 -18.42 8.78
CA TYR A 166 3.75 -17.87 8.07
C TYR A 166 3.65 -16.36 8.16
N PHE A 167 4.65 -15.70 8.74
CA PHE A 167 4.69 -14.26 8.93
C PHE A 167 4.44 -13.51 7.62
N GLY A 168 5.14 -13.88 6.56
CA GLY A 168 5.06 -13.21 5.26
C GLY A 168 3.68 -13.32 4.60
N ILE A 169 2.95 -14.42 4.84
CA ILE A 169 1.57 -14.57 4.32
C ILE A 169 0.66 -13.52 4.93
N VAL A 170 0.72 -13.37 6.26
CA VAL A 170 -0.20 -12.49 7.00
C VAL A 170 0.17 -11.03 6.80
N GLU A 171 1.46 -10.71 6.74
CA GLU A 171 1.96 -9.36 6.47
C GLU A 171 1.43 -8.82 5.13
N ARG A 172 1.32 -9.68 4.11
CA ARG A 172 0.79 -9.32 2.79
C ARG A 172 -0.66 -8.87 2.80
N PHE A 173 -1.47 -9.28 3.76
CA PHE A 173 -2.82 -8.73 3.90
C PHE A 173 -2.79 -7.22 4.15
N SER A 174 -1.83 -6.73 4.95
CA SER A 174 -1.66 -5.29 5.16
C SER A 174 -1.16 -4.58 3.90
N VAL A 175 -0.22 -5.19 3.17
CA VAL A 175 0.30 -4.64 1.92
C VAL A 175 -0.80 -4.55 0.86
N PHE A 176 -1.52 -5.65 0.62
CA PHE A 176 -2.61 -5.68 -0.36
C PHE A 176 -3.79 -4.79 0.02
N ALA A 177 -4.03 -4.55 1.31
CA ALA A 177 -5.05 -3.61 1.74
C ALA A 177 -4.76 -2.19 1.27
N ALA A 178 -3.52 -1.72 1.43
CA ALA A 178 -3.11 -0.39 0.99
C ALA A 178 -3.15 -0.26 -0.54
N THR A 179 -2.51 -1.19 -1.24
CA THR A 179 -2.44 -1.19 -2.72
C THR A 179 -3.81 -1.36 -3.37
N GLY A 180 -4.64 -2.26 -2.86
CA GLY A 180 -5.99 -2.51 -3.36
C GLY A 180 -6.93 -1.34 -3.10
N PHE A 181 -6.79 -0.66 -1.96
CA PHE A 181 -7.58 0.53 -1.69
C PHE A 181 -7.24 1.67 -2.64
N ASN A 182 -5.96 1.89 -2.99
CA ASN A 182 -5.59 2.94 -3.94
C ASN A 182 -6.27 2.77 -5.31
N ALA A 183 -6.41 1.54 -5.77
CA ALA A 183 -7.10 1.24 -7.03
C ALA A 183 -8.60 1.53 -7.02
N ALA A 184 -9.29 1.39 -5.87
CA ALA A 184 -10.74 1.51 -5.79
C ALA A 184 -11.27 2.95 -6.01
N PRO A 185 -10.74 4.01 -5.37
CA PRO A 185 -11.14 5.39 -5.64
C PRO A 185 -10.85 5.82 -7.07
N PHE A 186 -9.73 5.39 -7.64
CA PHE A 186 -9.35 5.70 -9.02
C PHE A 186 -10.32 5.11 -10.04
N SER A 187 -10.66 3.82 -9.91
CA SER A 187 -11.64 3.18 -10.78
C SER A 187 -13.02 3.84 -10.69
N GLN A 188 -13.46 4.22 -9.50
CA GLN A 188 -14.73 4.95 -9.32
C GLN A 188 -14.72 6.35 -9.93
N ALA A 189 -13.61 7.08 -9.83
CA ALA A 189 -13.45 8.38 -10.44
C ALA A 189 -13.54 8.31 -11.98
N ILE A 190 -12.86 7.33 -12.57
CA ILE A 190 -12.91 7.05 -14.00
C ILE A 190 -14.33 6.69 -14.44
N LEU A 191 -14.98 5.72 -13.80
CA LEU A 191 -16.32 5.28 -14.16
C LEU A 191 -17.33 6.42 -14.12
N ARG A 192 -17.27 7.30 -13.11
CA ARG A 192 -18.15 8.49 -13.03
C ARG A 192 -17.86 9.51 -14.12
N HIS A 193 -16.60 9.69 -14.50
CA HIS A 193 -16.23 10.59 -15.57
C HIS A 193 -16.72 10.06 -16.92
N TRP A 194 -16.56 8.77 -17.18
CA TRP A 194 -17.04 8.13 -18.40
C TRP A 194 -18.58 8.14 -18.51
N SER A 195 -19.32 7.86 -17.43
CA SER A 195 -20.78 7.93 -17.45
C SER A 195 -21.27 9.34 -17.72
N ALA A 196 -20.69 10.36 -17.10
CA ALA A 196 -21.05 11.75 -17.35
C ALA A 196 -20.72 12.21 -18.78
N ALA A 197 -19.58 11.80 -19.33
CA ALA A 197 -19.20 12.08 -20.70
C ALA A 197 -20.13 11.38 -21.71
N TYR A 198 -20.49 10.13 -21.44
CA TYR A 198 -21.43 9.36 -22.23
C TYR A 198 -22.81 10.01 -22.26
N GLU A 199 -23.37 10.37 -21.11
CA GLU A 199 -24.65 11.07 -21.03
C GLU A 199 -24.62 12.41 -21.79
N ALA A 200 -23.53 13.20 -21.62
CA ALA A 200 -23.39 14.47 -22.33
C ALA A 200 -23.29 14.29 -23.86
N PHE A 201 -22.70 13.21 -24.34
CA PHE A 201 -22.61 12.87 -25.77
C PHE A 201 -23.99 12.49 -26.33
N TYR A 202 -24.73 11.61 -25.65
CA TYR A 202 -26.04 11.14 -26.12
C TYR A 202 -27.13 12.24 -26.06
N LEU A 203 -27.11 13.11 -25.05
CA LEU A 203 -28.04 14.23 -24.95
C LEU A 203 -27.79 15.26 -26.05
N LYS A 204 -26.56 15.40 -26.58
CA LYS A 204 -26.26 16.30 -27.71
C LYS A 204 -26.56 15.69 -29.08
N SER A 205 -26.52 14.36 -29.20
CA SER A 205 -26.76 13.66 -30.49
C SER A 205 -28.24 13.34 -30.73
N GLY A 206 -29.08 13.53 -29.73
CA GLY A 206 -30.54 13.33 -29.80
C GLY A 206 -31.36 14.61 -30.12
N GLN A 207 -30.68 15.74 -30.40
CA GLN A 207 -31.25 16.98 -30.94
C GLN A 207 -30.84 17.18 -32.39
#